data_e88d6e507461d06a91e9e92a93f78aec
#
_entry.id   e88d6e507461d06a91e9e92a93f78aec
#
_cell.length_a   1.000
_cell.length_b   1.000
_cell.length_c   1.000
_cell.angle_alpha   90.00
_cell.angle_beta   90.00
_cell.angle_gamma   90.00
#
_symmetry.space_group_name_H-M   'P 1'
#
loop_
_entity.id
_entity.type
_entity.pdbx_description
1 polymer ?
#
loop_
_entity_poly.entity_id
_entity_poly.type
_entity_poly.pdbx_seq_one_letter_code
_entity_poly.pdbx_strand_id
1 'polypeptide(L)'
;MTKKKTKRRIRPLALCVFQREDQIFVARGFDAHKRETFYRPIGGRIEFGERASDAVAREVREEIDAEVADLTYLGALENLFIYEGKPGHEIIMIFDGRFCDHAMNQDDAVVTGVDDGEVLYEGSWKRLDFFRGDGAPPLYPTGLLNLLDSRASVGPQ
;
A
#
# COMPACT_ATOMS: atom_id res chain seq x y z
N MET A 1 -7.34 15.76 -35.48
CA MET A 1 -6.66 14.90 -34.48
C MET A 1 -7.69 14.42 -33.46
N THR A 2 -8.06 13.17 -33.53
CA THR A 2 -8.91 12.54 -32.50
C THR A 2 -8.06 12.30 -31.27
N LYS A 3 -8.34 13.03 -30.16
CA LYS A 3 -7.78 12.70 -28.85
C LYS A 3 -8.15 11.25 -28.53
N LYS A 4 -7.16 10.36 -28.48
CA LYS A 4 -7.36 8.99 -27.99
C LYS A 4 -7.96 9.10 -26.58
N LYS A 5 -9.25 8.80 -26.43
CA LYS A 5 -9.89 8.69 -25.12
C LYS A 5 -9.13 7.62 -24.33
N THR A 6 -8.40 8.00 -23.30
CA THR A 6 -7.74 7.06 -22.40
C THR A 6 -8.85 6.20 -21.80
N LYS A 7 -8.87 4.92 -22.13
CA LYS A 7 -9.91 4.01 -21.67
C LYS A 7 -9.78 3.85 -20.15
N ARG A 8 -10.77 4.33 -19.40
CA ARG A 8 -10.85 4.13 -17.96
C ARG A 8 -10.92 2.63 -17.67
N ARG A 9 -10.13 2.16 -16.72
CA ARG A 9 -10.05 0.74 -16.35
C ARG A 9 -10.06 0.59 -14.84
N ILE A 10 -10.70 -0.46 -14.36
CA ILE A 10 -10.55 -0.94 -12.99
C ILE A 10 -9.20 -1.66 -12.93
N ARG A 11 -8.35 -1.30 -11.97
CA ARG A 11 -7.01 -1.87 -11.82
C ARG A 11 -6.97 -2.84 -10.65
N PRO A 12 -6.55 -4.08 -10.85
CA PRO A 12 -6.29 -5.03 -9.79
C PRO A 12 -4.91 -4.75 -9.17
N LEU A 13 -4.87 -4.54 -7.86
CA LEU A 13 -3.64 -4.34 -7.10
C LEU A 13 -3.50 -5.38 -5.98
N ALA A 14 -2.27 -5.59 -5.54
CA ALA A 14 -1.93 -6.33 -4.33
C ALA A 14 -0.97 -5.50 -3.48
N LEU A 15 -1.32 -5.25 -2.23
CA LEU A 15 -0.54 -4.46 -1.28
C LEU A 15 -0.25 -5.27 -0.03
N CYS A 16 0.89 -4.98 0.62
CA CYS A 16 1.30 -5.61 1.87
C CYS A 16 1.46 -4.57 2.97
N VAL A 17 0.81 -4.80 4.11
CA VAL A 17 0.84 -3.88 5.25
C VAL A 17 2.04 -4.08 6.18
N PHE A 18 2.71 -5.22 6.15
CA PHE A 18 3.84 -5.55 7.04
C PHE A 18 3.53 -5.24 8.50
N GLN A 19 2.41 -5.74 9.00
CA GLN A 19 1.92 -5.41 10.33
C GLN A 19 2.88 -5.92 11.41
N ARG A 20 3.25 -5.04 12.33
CA ARG A 20 4.12 -5.36 13.48
C ARG A 20 3.58 -4.64 14.71
N GLU A 21 3.06 -5.37 15.69
CA GLU A 21 2.38 -4.81 16.85
C GLU A 21 1.29 -3.81 16.41
N ASP A 22 1.43 -2.55 16.78
CA ASP A 22 0.52 -1.47 16.42
C ASP A 22 1.04 -0.59 15.26
N GLN A 23 2.00 -1.09 14.50
CA GLN A 23 2.63 -0.40 13.37
C GLN A 23 2.39 -1.11 12.05
N ILE A 24 2.38 -0.31 10.97
CA ILE A 24 2.42 -0.79 9.59
C ILE A 24 3.52 -0.07 8.83
N PHE A 25 4.04 -0.72 7.78
CA PHE A 25 5.03 -0.11 6.90
C PHE A 25 4.33 0.54 5.70
N VAL A 26 4.51 1.83 5.52
CA VAL A 26 3.77 2.61 4.52
C VAL A 26 4.67 3.52 3.71
N ALA A 27 4.27 3.73 2.47
CA ALA A 27 4.80 4.74 1.58
C ALA A 27 4.08 6.07 1.79
N ARG A 28 4.86 7.14 1.85
CA ARG A 28 4.35 8.52 1.89
C ARG A 28 4.22 9.06 0.47
N GLY A 29 3.04 9.54 0.13
CA GLY A 29 2.76 10.21 -1.13
C GLY A 29 2.26 11.65 -0.91
N PHE A 30 2.23 12.42 -1.97
CA PHE A 30 1.70 13.78 -1.96
C PHE A 30 0.83 14.02 -3.19
N ASP A 31 -0.42 14.44 -2.95
CA ASP A 31 -1.33 14.89 -3.99
C ASP A 31 -1.19 16.41 -4.15
N ALA A 32 -0.53 16.83 -5.22
CA ALA A 32 -0.28 18.26 -5.49
C ALA A 32 -1.55 19.05 -5.78
N HIS A 33 -2.59 18.41 -6.30
CA HIS A 33 -3.87 19.05 -6.60
C HIS A 33 -4.65 19.36 -5.33
N LYS A 34 -4.71 18.41 -4.40
CA LYS A 34 -5.35 18.57 -3.08
C LYS A 34 -4.43 19.24 -2.06
N ARG A 35 -3.12 19.32 -2.35
CA ARG A 35 -2.07 19.73 -1.40
C ARG A 35 -2.10 18.91 -0.12
N GLU A 36 -2.18 17.59 -0.29
CA GLU A 36 -2.38 16.65 0.81
C GLU A 36 -1.33 15.55 0.80
N THR A 37 -0.70 15.33 1.95
CA THR A 37 0.13 14.16 2.18
C THR A 37 -0.77 12.99 2.53
N PHE A 38 -0.52 11.83 1.94
CA PHE A 38 -1.22 10.58 2.21
C PHE A 38 -0.23 9.43 2.36
N TYR A 39 -0.72 8.31 2.86
CA TYR A 39 0.06 7.09 3.04
C TYR A 39 -0.67 5.89 2.45
N ARG A 40 0.10 4.91 2.01
CA ARG A 40 -0.43 3.64 1.49
C ARG A 40 0.58 2.52 1.72
N PRO A 41 0.13 1.26 1.88
CA PRO A 41 1.04 0.11 1.89
C PRO A 41 1.79 -0.03 0.56
N ILE A 42 2.85 -0.82 0.58
CA ILE A 42 3.68 -1.08 -0.59
C ILE A 42 3.11 -2.24 -1.38
N GLY A 43 3.23 -2.16 -2.68
CA GLY A 43 2.77 -3.13 -3.64
C GLY A 43 2.41 -2.46 -4.96
N GLY A 44 1.68 -3.15 -5.80
CA GLY A 44 1.33 -2.62 -7.11
C GLY A 44 0.39 -3.51 -7.89
N ARG A 45 0.41 -3.35 -9.20
CA ARG A 45 -0.51 -4.03 -10.11
C ARG A 45 -0.25 -5.53 -10.19
N ILE A 46 -1.35 -6.29 -10.12
CA ILE A 46 -1.33 -7.71 -10.46
C ILE A 46 -1.30 -7.82 -11.99
N GLU A 47 -0.32 -8.53 -12.53
CA GLU A 47 -0.19 -8.76 -13.96
C GLU A 47 -1.02 -9.97 -14.39
N PHE A 48 -1.41 -10.00 -15.67
CA PHE A 48 -2.14 -11.14 -16.21
C PHE A 48 -1.34 -12.45 -16.04
N GLY A 49 -1.98 -13.45 -15.44
CA GLY A 49 -1.35 -14.76 -15.16
C GLY A 49 -0.53 -14.80 -13.87
N GLU A 50 -0.44 -13.70 -13.13
CA GLU A 50 0.27 -13.58 -11.85
C GLU A 50 -0.69 -13.75 -10.68
N ARG A 51 -0.30 -14.49 -9.65
CA ARG A 51 -1.04 -14.52 -8.38
C ARG A 51 -0.80 -13.23 -7.59
N ALA A 52 -1.79 -12.81 -6.82
CA ALA A 52 -1.67 -11.58 -6.02
C ALA A 52 -0.49 -11.64 -5.04
N SER A 53 -0.23 -12.78 -4.39
CA SER A 53 0.93 -12.95 -3.51
C SER A 53 2.27 -12.81 -4.24
N ASP A 54 2.36 -13.30 -5.46
CA ASP A 54 3.56 -13.16 -6.29
C ASP A 54 3.75 -11.71 -6.74
N ALA A 55 2.67 -11.00 -7.04
CA ALA A 55 2.69 -9.57 -7.34
C ALA A 55 3.25 -8.76 -6.17
N VAL A 56 2.82 -9.04 -4.94
CA VAL A 56 3.38 -8.39 -3.73
C VAL A 56 4.89 -8.59 -3.66
N ALA A 57 5.34 -9.83 -3.77
CA ALA A 57 6.77 -10.14 -3.66
C ALA A 57 7.60 -9.44 -4.75
N ARG A 58 7.09 -9.45 -5.97
CA ARG A 58 7.74 -8.79 -7.12
C ARG A 58 7.81 -7.27 -6.93
N GLU A 59 6.69 -6.63 -6.60
CA GLU A 59 6.61 -5.17 -6.43
C GLU A 59 7.48 -4.67 -5.28
N VAL A 60 7.50 -5.37 -4.15
CA VAL A 60 8.36 -5.02 -3.01
C VAL A 60 9.84 -5.11 -3.39
N ARG A 61 10.23 -6.13 -4.15
CA ARG A 61 11.60 -6.27 -4.65
C ARG A 61 11.95 -5.16 -5.64
N GLU A 62 11.06 -4.87 -6.59
CA GLU A 62 11.29 -3.84 -7.60
C GLU A 62 11.35 -2.43 -7.00
N GLU A 63 10.45 -2.11 -6.07
CA GLU A 63 10.31 -0.75 -5.55
C GLU A 63 11.30 -0.41 -4.43
N ILE A 64 11.56 -1.34 -3.51
CA ILE A 64 12.39 -1.08 -2.31
C ILE A 64 13.52 -2.10 -2.09
N ASP A 65 13.76 -2.97 -3.05
CA ASP A 65 14.83 -3.99 -2.99
C ASP A 65 14.76 -4.84 -1.72
N ALA A 66 13.57 -5.27 -1.34
CA ALA A 66 13.35 -6.08 -0.15
C ALA A 66 12.68 -7.41 -0.48
N GLU A 67 12.98 -8.43 0.33
CA GLU A 67 12.36 -9.74 0.27
C GLU A 67 11.28 -9.86 1.34
N VAL A 68 10.18 -10.51 0.99
CA VAL A 68 9.04 -10.75 1.88
C VAL A 68 8.88 -12.23 2.22
N ALA A 69 8.41 -12.51 3.41
CA ALA A 69 8.08 -13.84 3.88
C ALA A 69 6.71 -13.85 4.57
N ASP A 70 6.17 -15.03 4.74
CA ASP A 70 4.96 -15.29 5.54
C ASP A 70 3.74 -14.47 5.06
N LEU A 71 3.57 -14.33 3.74
CA LEU A 71 2.42 -13.61 3.18
C LEU A 71 1.11 -14.27 3.55
N THR A 72 0.21 -13.50 4.16
CA THR A 72 -1.14 -13.92 4.56
C THR A 72 -2.17 -12.97 3.96
N TYR A 73 -3.14 -13.52 3.26
CA TYR A 73 -4.23 -12.72 2.69
C TYR A 73 -5.17 -12.23 3.80
N LEU A 74 -5.44 -10.93 3.83
CA LEU A 74 -6.31 -10.29 4.83
C LEU A 74 -7.71 -9.98 4.31
N GLY A 75 -7.86 -9.68 3.05
CA GLY A 75 -9.13 -9.30 2.44
C GLY A 75 -8.95 -8.41 1.23
N ALA A 76 -10.05 -8.08 0.57
CA ALA A 76 -10.08 -7.20 -0.57
C ALA A 76 -10.81 -5.91 -0.26
N LEU A 77 -10.34 -4.80 -0.82
CA LEU A 77 -10.95 -3.50 -0.73
C LEU A 77 -11.19 -2.93 -2.14
N GLU A 78 -12.30 -2.24 -2.30
CA GLU A 78 -12.57 -1.44 -3.49
C GLU A 78 -12.25 0.02 -3.18
N ASN A 79 -11.43 0.63 -4.02
CA ASN A 79 -11.00 2.01 -3.83
C ASN A 79 -11.37 2.86 -5.04
N LEU A 80 -12.32 3.78 -4.84
CA LEU A 80 -12.66 4.82 -5.79
C LEU A 80 -12.10 6.13 -5.26
N PHE A 81 -11.25 6.79 -6.05
CA PHE A 81 -10.51 7.95 -5.59
C PHE A 81 -10.26 8.95 -6.70
N ILE A 82 -9.85 10.15 -6.30
CA ILE A 82 -9.33 11.16 -7.20
C ILE A 82 -7.91 11.46 -6.76
N TYR A 83 -6.96 11.29 -7.69
CA TYR A 83 -5.56 11.62 -7.48
C TYR A 83 -5.11 12.60 -8.56
N GLU A 84 -4.58 13.74 -8.13
CA GLU A 84 -4.15 14.84 -9.02
C GLU A 84 -5.24 15.20 -10.05
N GLY A 85 -6.49 15.28 -9.61
CA GLY A 85 -7.65 15.63 -10.42
C GLY A 85 -8.14 14.51 -11.34
N LYS A 86 -7.56 13.31 -11.30
CA LYS A 86 -7.95 12.17 -12.16
C LYS A 86 -8.65 11.10 -11.34
N PRO A 87 -9.81 10.59 -11.81
CA PRO A 87 -10.49 9.49 -11.14
C PRO A 87 -9.75 8.17 -11.30
N GLY A 88 -9.67 7.41 -10.22
CA GLY A 88 -9.14 6.05 -10.18
C GLY A 88 -10.14 5.06 -9.60
N HIS A 89 -10.07 3.81 -10.04
CA HIS A 89 -10.85 2.70 -9.53
C HIS A 89 -9.95 1.47 -9.43
N GLU A 90 -9.82 0.93 -8.22
CA GLU A 90 -8.94 -0.19 -7.91
C GLU A 90 -9.67 -1.25 -7.10
N ILE A 91 -9.40 -2.51 -7.41
CA ILE A 91 -9.73 -3.66 -6.55
C ILE A 91 -8.40 -4.12 -5.96
N ILE A 92 -8.28 -4.09 -4.64
CA ILE A 92 -7.02 -4.26 -3.96
C ILE A 92 -7.08 -5.46 -3.04
N MET A 93 -6.20 -6.42 -3.26
CA MET A 93 -5.98 -7.54 -2.36
C MET A 93 -4.93 -7.14 -1.32
N ILE A 94 -5.32 -7.18 -0.06
CA ILE A 94 -4.46 -6.79 1.08
C ILE A 94 -3.84 -8.04 1.70
N PHE A 95 -2.53 -7.98 1.87
CA PHE A 95 -1.73 -9.00 2.54
C PHE A 95 -1.04 -8.44 3.77
N ASP A 96 -0.83 -9.29 4.74
CA ASP A 96 0.20 -9.12 5.76
C ASP A 96 1.43 -9.93 5.37
N GLY A 97 2.58 -9.55 5.89
CA GLY A 97 3.84 -10.21 5.61
C GLY A 97 4.95 -9.69 6.52
N ARG A 98 6.13 -10.22 6.31
CA ARG A 98 7.31 -9.88 7.09
C ARG A 98 8.50 -9.61 6.16
N PHE A 99 9.25 -8.57 6.45
CA PHE A 99 10.54 -8.37 5.78
C PHE A 99 11.55 -9.42 6.23
N CYS A 100 12.26 -10.01 5.28
CA CYS A 100 13.34 -10.96 5.58
C CYS A 100 14.57 -10.25 6.14
N ASP A 101 14.84 -9.02 5.71
CA ASP A 101 15.96 -8.22 6.17
C ASP A 101 15.67 -7.64 7.56
N HIS A 102 16.55 -7.95 8.52
CA HIS A 102 16.46 -7.43 9.89
C HIS A 102 16.50 -5.90 9.94
N ALA A 103 17.27 -5.24 9.06
CA ALA A 103 17.36 -3.78 9.01
C ALA A 103 16.01 -3.13 8.70
N MET A 104 15.16 -3.77 7.88
CA MET A 104 13.83 -3.29 7.56
C MET A 104 12.86 -3.38 8.74
N ASN A 105 13.16 -4.18 9.75
CA ASN A 105 12.33 -4.40 10.92
C ASN A 105 12.72 -3.50 12.11
N GLN A 106 13.61 -2.53 11.92
CA GLN A 106 13.93 -1.53 12.93
C GLN A 106 12.91 -0.38 12.89
N ASP A 107 12.61 0.21 14.03
CA ASP A 107 11.60 1.28 14.16
C ASP A 107 11.93 2.53 13.34
N ASP A 108 13.21 2.79 13.13
CA ASP A 108 13.74 3.93 12.39
C ASP A 108 14.07 3.60 10.92
N ALA A 109 13.70 2.40 10.46
CA ALA A 109 13.94 2.02 9.07
C ALA A 109 13.20 2.98 8.11
N VAL A 110 13.96 3.56 7.20
CA VAL A 110 13.46 4.43 6.14
C VAL A 110 14.06 3.98 4.82
N VAL A 111 13.21 3.79 3.83
CA VAL A 111 13.64 3.42 2.49
C VAL A 111 13.09 4.39 1.46
N THR A 112 13.83 4.56 0.38
CA THR A 112 13.37 5.28 -0.81
C THR A 112 12.80 4.29 -1.80
N GLY A 113 11.52 4.43 -2.11
CA GLY A 113 10.87 3.61 -3.14
C GLY A 113 11.07 4.20 -4.52
N VAL A 114 11.30 3.34 -5.49
CA VAL A 114 11.45 3.70 -6.90
C VAL A 114 10.41 2.99 -7.75
N ASP A 115 9.92 3.68 -8.76
CA ASP A 115 9.08 3.10 -9.80
C ASP A 115 9.59 3.62 -11.15
N ASP A 116 9.79 2.72 -12.11
CA ASP A 116 10.40 3.02 -13.41
C ASP A 116 11.71 3.83 -13.33
N GLY A 117 12.50 3.60 -12.25
CA GLY A 117 13.78 4.28 -12.03
C GLY A 117 13.68 5.68 -11.42
N GLU A 118 12.48 6.18 -11.15
CA GLU A 118 12.27 7.45 -10.45
C GLU A 118 11.98 7.25 -8.97
N VAL A 119 12.50 8.16 -8.13
CA VAL A 119 12.21 8.19 -6.69
C VAL A 119 10.79 8.70 -6.51
N LEU A 120 9.88 7.82 -6.04
CA LEU A 120 8.46 8.16 -5.92
C LEU A 120 8.03 8.45 -4.48
N TYR A 121 8.65 7.81 -3.50
CA TYR A 121 8.18 7.90 -2.11
C TYR A 121 9.26 7.52 -1.10
N GLU A 122 8.96 7.88 0.14
CA GLU A 122 9.67 7.41 1.33
C GLU A 122 8.80 6.38 2.05
N GLY A 123 9.35 5.20 2.32
CA GLY A 123 8.72 4.13 3.09
C GLY A 123 9.22 4.12 4.52
N SER A 124 8.33 3.98 5.48
CA SER A 124 8.67 3.95 6.90
C SER A 124 7.58 3.28 7.74
N TRP A 125 7.94 2.91 8.98
CA TRP A 125 6.98 2.42 9.96
C TRP A 125 6.15 3.56 10.54
N LYS A 126 4.85 3.36 10.65
CA LYS A 126 3.92 4.28 11.31
C LYS A 126 3.00 3.51 12.24
N ARG A 127 2.75 4.08 13.42
CA ARG A 127 1.73 3.56 14.33
C ARG A 127 0.34 3.74 13.70
N LEU A 128 -0.55 2.79 13.94
CA LEU A 128 -1.94 2.90 13.45
C LEU A 128 -2.64 4.15 13.99
N ASP A 129 -2.33 4.58 15.20
CA ASP A 129 -2.89 5.79 15.81
C ASP A 129 -2.55 7.08 15.04
N PHE A 130 -1.45 7.07 14.28
CA PHE A 130 -1.07 8.19 13.41
C PHE A 130 -2.13 8.53 12.36
N PHE A 131 -2.95 7.54 11.98
CA PHE A 131 -4.00 7.69 10.97
C PHE A 131 -5.39 7.90 11.57
N ARG A 132 -5.50 8.10 12.89
CA ARG A 132 -6.76 8.24 13.61
C ARG A 132 -6.97 9.68 14.09
N GLY A 133 -8.22 10.04 14.30
CA GLY A 133 -8.59 11.32 14.86
C GLY A 133 -8.66 12.46 13.85
N ASP A 134 -9.04 13.63 14.35
CA ASP A 134 -9.18 14.83 13.53
C ASP A 134 -7.82 15.31 13.02
N GLY A 135 -7.75 15.64 11.73
CA GLY A 135 -6.53 16.11 11.11
C GLY A 135 -5.50 15.04 10.79
N ALA A 136 -5.80 13.76 11.03
CA ALA A 136 -4.91 12.66 10.64
C ALA A 136 -4.76 12.59 9.12
N PRO A 137 -3.55 12.24 8.62
CA PRO A 137 -3.36 12.06 7.19
C PRO A 137 -4.14 10.85 6.68
N PRO A 138 -4.65 10.89 5.44
CA PRO A 138 -5.32 9.74 4.85
C PRO A 138 -4.41 8.52 4.74
N LEU A 139 -4.96 7.37 5.07
CA LEU A 139 -4.40 6.06 4.77
C LEU A 139 -5.25 5.39 3.69
N TYR A 140 -4.66 5.16 2.53
CA TYR A 140 -5.32 4.46 1.43
C TYR A 140 -4.85 3.00 1.35
N PRO A 141 -5.66 2.10 0.77
CA PRO A 141 -7.00 2.33 0.24
C PRO A 141 -8.02 2.63 1.35
N THR A 142 -9.09 3.31 0.98
CA THR A 142 -10.21 3.57 1.88
C THR A 142 -10.74 2.26 2.48
N GLY A 143 -10.94 2.23 3.79
CA GLY A 143 -11.38 1.03 4.52
C GLY A 143 -10.26 0.18 5.08
N LEU A 144 -8.98 0.51 4.81
CA LEU A 144 -7.85 -0.28 5.30
C LEU A 144 -7.78 -0.32 6.83
N LEU A 145 -7.91 0.80 7.51
CA LEU A 145 -7.94 0.80 8.99
C LEU A 145 -9.05 -0.09 9.55
N ASN A 146 -10.24 -0.02 8.98
CA ASN A 146 -11.36 -0.85 9.42
C ASN A 146 -11.09 -2.34 9.19
N LEU A 147 -10.45 -2.68 8.08
CA LEU A 147 -10.05 -4.06 7.81
C LEU A 147 -9.04 -4.56 8.86
N LEU A 148 -8.03 -3.78 9.18
CA LEU A 148 -7.02 -4.13 10.18
C LEU A 148 -7.64 -4.24 11.59
N ASP A 149 -8.51 -3.31 11.96
CA ASP A 149 -9.20 -3.33 13.26
C ASP A 149 -10.13 -4.54 13.39
N SER A 150 -10.86 -4.91 12.34
CA SER A 150 -11.75 -6.08 12.37
C SER A 150 -10.98 -7.39 12.54
N ARG A 151 -9.76 -7.47 12.02
CA ARG A 151 -8.92 -8.65 12.19
C ARG A 151 -8.24 -8.71 13.57
N ALA A 152 -7.88 -7.56 14.14
CA ALA A 152 -7.32 -7.48 15.48
C ALA A 152 -8.31 -7.90 16.58
N SER A 153 -9.63 -7.69 16.36
CA SER A 153 -10.69 -8.10 17.29
C SER A 153 -11.01 -9.61 17.24
N VAL A 154 -10.58 -10.31 16.18
CA VAL A 154 -10.62 -11.78 16.08
C VAL A 154 -9.30 -12.29 16.63
N GLY A 155 -9.24 -12.54 17.95
CA GLY A 155 -8.06 -13.13 18.59
C GLY A 155 -7.66 -14.47 17.95
N PRO A 156 -6.42 -14.93 18.18
CA PRO A 156 -5.96 -16.21 17.63
C PRO A 156 -6.88 -17.34 18.10
N GLN A 157 -7.42 -18.11 17.13
CA GLN A 157 -8.12 -19.37 17.40
C GLN A 157 -7.09 -20.47 17.62
#